data_54ff1495059b347d2b926e01474d8b98
#
_entry.id   54ff1495059b347d2b926e01474d8b98
#
_cell.length_a   1.000
_cell.length_b   1.000
_cell.length_c   1.000
_cell.angle_alpha   90.00
_cell.angle_beta   90.00
_cell.angle_gamma   90.00
#
_symmetry.space_group_name_H-M   'P 1'
#
loop_
_entity.id
_entity.type
_entity.pdbx_description
1 polymer ?
#
loop_
_entity_poly.entity_id
_entity_poly.type
_entity_poly.pdbx_seq_one_letter_code
_entity_poly.pdbx_strand_id
1 'polypeptide(L)'
;MDSTQIALFSAGTRGALRGFSAVASPTVQTLAHPVEAVDVTMTVAQLEQLFRPVNVASVVVLDYTDPDAVGLISRERFMAVMSGRLGYGRAMLSRKTVAEITDWQPLVVEPDALVSESAIIAMSRTTERRYDDVLVRAHVWAVVSTSDLVRSLSTVLAVRSLHDALTGLANRDLMLRRLRQHCAAVADTPERVALVLMDVDDLASVNDRHGVETGDILLAAIATRLTRAAPPLADLGRISGDEFVLVVRLPAAPGPEDARRARADLGARLRASLSQPEPGLPDGVWRTVSTVVSMSEPGFADPDALIREAAASMRACKAVVRGPGVPGPRLNRSGRADSAVHWPMDDVASQS
;
A
#
# COMPACT_ATOMS: atom_id res chain seq x y z
N MET A 1 25.60 -26.94 4.33
CA MET A 1 24.62 -26.29 5.22
C MET A 1 23.24 -26.49 4.60
N ASP A 2 22.33 -26.96 5.44
CA ASP A 2 21.14 -27.69 5.03
C ASP A 2 20.05 -26.73 4.48
N SER A 3 19.46 -27.06 3.35
CA SER A 3 18.33 -26.35 2.74
C SER A 3 17.15 -26.13 3.73
N THR A 4 17.09 -26.94 4.77
CA THR A 4 16.13 -26.89 5.87
C THR A 4 16.31 -25.65 6.76
N GLN A 5 17.55 -25.19 6.98
CA GLN A 5 17.83 -23.99 7.79
C GLN A 5 17.41 -22.71 7.05
N ILE A 6 17.63 -22.66 5.73
CA ILE A 6 17.17 -21.53 4.90
C ILE A 6 15.65 -21.47 4.84
N ALA A 7 14.99 -22.63 4.77
CA ALA A 7 13.53 -22.72 4.78
C ALA A 7 12.91 -22.28 6.12
N LEU A 8 13.52 -22.62 7.25
CA LEU A 8 13.07 -22.21 8.59
C LEU A 8 13.28 -20.69 8.81
N PHE A 9 14.39 -20.14 8.32
CA PHE A 9 14.62 -18.70 8.39
C PHE A 9 13.66 -17.93 7.46
N SER A 10 13.46 -18.43 6.24
CA SER A 10 12.48 -17.84 5.31
C SER A 10 11.03 -17.89 5.86
N ALA A 11 10.71 -18.91 6.66
CA ALA A 11 9.41 -19.01 7.33
C ALA A 11 9.29 -18.02 8.53
N GLY A 12 10.35 -17.85 9.31
CA GLY A 12 10.43 -16.88 10.41
C GLY A 12 10.43 -15.44 9.91
N THR A 13 11.19 -15.15 8.86
CA THR A 13 11.25 -13.83 8.22
C THR A 13 10.00 -13.53 7.42
N ARG A 14 9.38 -14.53 6.78
CA ARG A 14 8.03 -14.40 6.22
C ARG A 14 6.97 -14.12 7.29
N GLY A 15 7.14 -14.60 8.52
CA GLY A 15 6.31 -14.24 9.67
C GLY A 15 6.51 -12.79 10.11
N ALA A 16 7.75 -12.30 10.13
CA ALA A 16 8.09 -10.90 10.42
C ALA A 16 7.73 -9.96 9.26
N LEU A 17 7.92 -10.41 8.00
CA LEU A 17 7.48 -9.73 6.79
C LEU A 17 5.96 -9.70 6.65
N ARG A 18 5.23 -10.67 7.22
CA ARG A 18 3.77 -10.61 7.30
C ARG A 18 3.26 -9.43 8.12
N GLY A 19 4.06 -8.86 9.01
CA GLY A 19 3.74 -7.61 9.69
C GLY A 19 3.86 -6.37 8.80
N PHE A 20 4.68 -6.39 7.74
CA PHE A 20 4.91 -5.26 6.84
C PHE A 20 4.41 -5.50 5.41
N SER A 21 4.44 -6.74 4.94
CA SER A 21 4.05 -7.10 3.56
C SER A 21 2.58 -7.48 3.40
N ALA A 22 1.84 -7.49 4.48
CA ALA A 22 0.43 -7.84 4.44
C ALA A 22 -0.41 -6.63 4.83
N VAL A 23 -0.57 -5.69 3.95
CA VAL A 23 -1.95 -5.29 3.69
C VAL A 23 -2.55 -6.54 3.06
N ALA A 24 -2.98 -7.50 3.92
CA ALA A 24 -3.73 -8.67 3.49
C ALA A 24 -4.81 -8.12 2.57
N SER A 25 -4.89 -8.67 1.35
CA SER A 25 -5.91 -8.21 0.41
C SER A 25 -7.24 -8.31 1.15
N PRO A 26 -7.97 -7.22 1.34
CA PRO A 26 -9.16 -7.24 2.18
C PRO A 26 -10.14 -8.26 1.59
N THR A 27 -10.77 -9.04 2.46
CA THR A 27 -11.85 -9.95 2.08
C THR A 27 -13.18 -9.21 2.10
N VAL A 28 -14.14 -9.70 1.36
CA VAL A 28 -15.48 -9.10 1.26
C VAL A 28 -16.14 -9.00 2.64
N GLN A 29 -15.88 -9.95 3.53
CA GLN A 29 -16.39 -9.94 4.91
C GLN A 29 -16.07 -8.64 5.68
N THR A 30 -14.94 -7.99 5.38
CA THR A 30 -14.54 -6.74 6.05
C THR A 30 -15.40 -5.54 5.67
N LEU A 31 -16.12 -5.63 4.55
CA LEU A 31 -16.98 -4.57 4.01
C LEU A 31 -18.47 -4.93 4.08
N ALA A 32 -18.79 -6.21 4.28
CA ALA A 32 -20.15 -6.71 4.25
C ALA A 32 -20.94 -6.28 5.48
N HIS A 33 -22.19 -5.93 5.27
CA HIS A 33 -23.15 -5.59 6.31
C HIS A 33 -24.30 -6.60 6.32
N PRO A 34 -24.81 -7.01 7.50
CA PRO A 34 -25.97 -7.87 7.58
C PRO A 34 -27.15 -7.29 6.80
N VAL A 35 -27.87 -8.14 6.09
CA VAL A 35 -29.07 -7.79 5.32
C VAL A 35 -30.27 -8.54 5.86
N GLU A 36 -31.43 -7.88 5.87
CA GLU A 36 -32.69 -8.51 6.30
C GLU A 36 -33.16 -9.52 5.25
N ALA A 37 -33.51 -10.72 5.71
CA ALA A 37 -34.07 -11.78 4.88
C ALA A 37 -35.59 -11.76 4.92
N VAL A 38 -36.19 -11.81 3.76
CA VAL A 38 -37.66 -11.84 3.59
C VAL A 38 -38.10 -13.08 2.83
N ASP A 39 -39.25 -13.58 3.16
CA ASP A 39 -39.84 -14.73 2.46
C ASP A 39 -40.39 -14.31 1.09
N VAL A 40 -40.23 -15.17 0.10
CA VAL A 40 -40.73 -15.00 -1.28
C VAL A 40 -42.21 -14.67 -1.38
N THR A 41 -43.01 -15.10 -0.41
CA THR A 41 -44.47 -14.86 -0.34
C THR A 41 -44.85 -13.50 0.25
N MET A 42 -43.87 -12.77 0.82
CA MET A 42 -44.12 -11.42 1.34
C MET A 42 -44.73 -10.54 0.26
N THR A 43 -45.67 -9.69 0.65
CA THR A 43 -46.27 -8.74 -0.31
C THR A 43 -45.37 -7.51 -0.51
N VAL A 44 -45.48 -6.91 -1.69
CA VAL A 44 -44.77 -5.67 -2.01
C VAL A 44 -45.15 -4.52 -1.05
N ALA A 45 -46.39 -4.50 -0.58
CA ALA A 45 -46.86 -3.52 0.42
C ALA A 45 -46.18 -3.70 1.80
N GLN A 46 -45.88 -4.93 2.21
CA GLN A 46 -45.10 -5.21 3.43
C GLN A 46 -43.64 -4.82 3.25
N LEU A 47 -43.04 -5.13 2.10
CA LEU A 47 -41.70 -4.72 1.77
C LEU A 47 -41.53 -3.20 1.77
N GLU A 48 -42.54 -2.44 1.33
CA GLU A 48 -42.55 -0.97 1.40
C GLU A 48 -42.36 -0.46 2.83
N GLN A 49 -42.90 -1.16 3.84
CA GLN A 49 -42.68 -0.77 5.25
C GLN A 49 -41.23 -0.99 5.69
N LEU A 50 -40.60 -2.08 5.23
CA LEU A 50 -39.21 -2.36 5.52
C LEU A 50 -38.25 -1.33 4.88
N PHE A 51 -38.62 -0.78 3.74
CA PHE A 51 -37.81 0.27 3.08
C PHE A 51 -38.13 1.70 3.58
N ARG A 52 -39.02 1.91 4.54
CA ARG A 52 -39.25 3.25 5.12
C ARG A 52 -37.99 3.83 5.81
N PRO A 53 -37.29 3.07 6.66
CA PRO A 53 -36.04 3.54 7.23
C PRO A 53 -34.98 3.73 6.13
N VAL A 54 -34.30 4.88 6.13
CA VAL A 54 -33.32 5.25 5.08
C VAL A 54 -32.09 4.31 5.07
N ASN A 55 -31.80 3.72 6.19
CA ASN A 55 -30.64 2.83 6.37
C ASN A 55 -30.79 1.43 5.77
N VAL A 56 -31.99 1.01 5.35
CA VAL A 56 -32.18 -0.27 4.65
C VAL A 56 -31.96 -0.06 3.16
N ALA A 57 -30.81 -0.47 2.65
CA ALA A 57 -30.44 -0.33 1.24
C ALA A 57 -30.97 -1.49 0.37
N SER A 58 -30.95 -2.70 0.92
CA SER A 58 -31.32 -3.93 0.20
C SER A 58 -31.95 -4.93 1.15
N VAL A 59 -32.69 -5.90 0.60
CA VAL A 59 -33.18 -7.10 1.30
C VAL A 59 -32.85 -8.34 0.47
N VAL A 60 -32.55 -9.46 1.14
CA VAL A 60 -32.43 -10.76 0.49
C VAL A 60 -33.77 -11.46 0.49
N VAL A 61 -34.16 -12.04 -0.64
CA VAL A 61 -35.40 -12.81 -0.79
C VAL A 61 -35.03 -14.30 -0.81
N LEU A 62 -35.65 -15.05 0.07
CA LEU A 62 -35.45 -16.49 0.20
C LEU A 62 -36.70 -17.24 -0.17
N ASP A 63 -36.57 -18.31 -0.94
CA ASP A 63 -37.61 -19.28 -1.14
C ASP A 63 -37.28 -20.53 -0.29
N TYR A 64 -38.03 -20.69 0.82
CA TYR A 64 -37.80 -21.82 1.71
C TYR A 64 -38.24 -23.17 1.10
N THR A 65 -38.91 -23.16 -0.05
CA THR A 65 -39.22 -24.37 -0.82
C THR A 65 -38.15 -24.78 -1.81
N ASP A 66 -37.29 -23.83 -2.19
CA ASP A 66 -36.08 -24.02 -3.02
C ASP A 66 -34.87 -23.33 -2.38
N PRO A 67 -34.06 -24.06 -1.59
CA PRO A 67 -32.91 -23.50 -0.89
C PRO A 67 -31.84 -22.86 -1.79
N ASP A 68 -31.83 -23.18 -3.08
CA ASP A 68 -30.90 -22.61 -4.05
C ASP A 68 -31.42 -21.29 -4.65
N ALA A 69 -32.72 -21.01 -4.50
CA ALA A 69 -33.35 -19.78 -4.97
C ALA A 69 -33.13 -18.64 -4.00
N VAL A 70 -32.12 -17.82 -4.28
CA VAL A 70 -31.78 -16.61 -3.53
C VAL A 70 -31.89 -15.40 -4.43
N GLY A 71 -32.62 -14.40 -3.99
CA GLY A 71 -32.83 -13.16 -4.73
C GLY A 71 -32.45 -11.93 -3.95
N LEU A 72 -32.32 -10.81 -4.64
CA LEU A 72 -31.99 -9.51 -4.09
C LEU A 72 -33.01 -8.46 -4.56
N ILE A 73 -33.44 -7.60 -3.65
CA ILE A 73 -34.17 -6.37 -3.98
C ILE A 73 -33.43 -5.20 -3.37
N SER A 74 -32.82 -4.36 -4.20
CA SER A 74 -32.28 -3.09 -3.75
C SER A 74 -33.38 -2.03 -3.64
N ARG A 75 -33.17 -1.04 -2.77
CA ARG A 75 -34.06 0.13 -2.65
C ARG A 75 -34.26 0.82 -4.00
N GLU A 76 -33.19 1.00 -4.77
CA GLU A 76 -33.24 1.66 -6.07
C GLU A 76 -34.17 0.91 -7.03
N ARG A 77 -33.99 -0.41 -7.12
CA ARG A 77 -34.85 -1.28 -7.93
C ARG A 77 -36.31 -1.21 -7.45
N PHE A 78 -36.54 -1.30 -6.15
CA PHE A 78 -37.86 -1.17 -5.56
C PHE A 78 -38.49 0.17 -5.94
N MET A 79 -37.82 1.29 -5.75
CA MET A 79 -38.35 2.61 -6.07
C MET A 79 -38.62 2.79 -7.58
N ALA A 80 -37.73 2.25 -8.43
CA ALA A 80 -37.92 2.29 -9.89
C ALA A 80 -39.19 1.54 -10.32
N VAL A 81 -39.40 0.34 -9.75
CA VAL A 81 -40.60 -0.47 -10.05
C VAL A 81 -41.87 0.17 -9.50
N MET A 82 -41.82 0.72 -8.27
CA MET A 82 -42.96 1.38 -7.64
C MET A 82 -43.38 2.68 -8.35
N SER A 83 -42.44 3.42 -8.91
CA SER A 83 -42.71 4.61 -9.70
C SER A 83 -43.39 4.25 -11.03
N GLY A 84 -42.91 3.16 -11.69
CA GLY A 84 -43.37 2.72 -13.01
C GLY A 84 -43.28 3.82 -14.06
N ARG A 85 -43.28 3.45 -15.37
CA ARG A 85 -43.17 4.44 -16.46
C ARG A 85 -44.35 5.44 -16.53
N LEU A 86 -45.51 5.12 -15.92
CA LEU A 86 -46.72 5.91 -15.95
C LEU A 86 -47.28 6.21 -14.56
N GLY A 87 -46.52 5.98 -13.47
CA GLY A 87 -46.96 6.25 -12.10
C GLY A 87 -47.93 5.22 -11.51
N TYR A 88 -48.30 4.17 -12.22
CA TYR A 88 -49.26 3.14 -11.74
C TYR A 88 -48.59 1.94 -11.06
N GLY A 89 -47.27 1.89 -10.96
CA GLY A 89 -46.53 0.75 -10.42
C GLY A 89 -47.02 0.34 -9.02
N ARG A 90 -47.23 1.30 -8.11
CA ARG A 90 -47.70 1.05 -6.75
C ARG A 90 -49.09 0.41 -6.72
N ALA A 91 -50.04 0.90 -7.51
CA ALA A 91 -51.42 0.38 -7.53
C ALA A 91 -51.47 -1.06 -8.07
N MET A 92 -50.60 -1.39 -9.04
CA MET A 92 -50.57 -2.72 -9.65
C MET A 92 -49.84 -3.76 -8.81
N LEU A 93 -48.78 -3.34 -8.11
CA LEU A 93 -47.83 -4.26 -7.45
C LEU A 93 -48.08 -4.44 -5.95
N SER A 94 -48.77 -3.54 -5.27
CA SER A 94 -48.93 -3.57 -3.81
C SER A 94 -49.46 -4.90 -3.26
N ARG A 95 -50.32 -5.60 -4.01
CA ARG A 95 -50.88 -6.90 -3.62
C ARG A 95 -50.13 -8.11 -4.12
N LYS A 96 -49.11 -7.89 -4.95
CA LYS A 96 -48.30 -8.96 -5.49
C LYS A 96 -47.18 -9.35 -4.52
N THR A 97 -46.62 -10.53 -4.69
CA THR A 97 -45.51 -10.99 -3.89
C THR A 97 -44.23 -10.34 -4.34
N VAL A 98 -43.22 -10.28 -3.45
CA VAL A 98 -41.91 -9.75 -3.74
C VAL A 98 -41.17 -10.54 -4.85
N ALA A 99 -41.58 -11.81 -5.08
CA ALA A 99 -41.06 -12.64 -6.15
C ALA A 99 -41.10 -11.96 -7.52
N GLU A 100 -42.14 -11.15 -7.79
CA GLU A 100 -42.33 -10.50 -9.10
C GLU A 100 -41.36 -9.35 -9.37
N ILE A 101 -40.73 -8.79 -8.33
CA ILE A 101 -39.82 -7.67 -8.43
C ILE A 101 -38.38 -8.04 -8.05
N THR A 102 -38.18 -9.28 -7.60
CA THR A 102 -36.88 -9.81 -7.16
C THR A 102 -35.93 -10.00 -8.35
N ASP A 103 -34.67 -9.63 -8.16
CA ASP A 103 -33.60 -10.13 -9.01
C ASP A 103 -33.18 -11.51 -8.53
N TRP A 104 -33.51 -12.54 -9.30
CA TRP A 104 -33.17 -13.93 -9.02
C TRP A 104 -31.79 -14.36 -9.51
N GLN A 105 -30.99 -13.43 -10.00
CA GLN A 105 -29.62 -13.68 -10.45
C GLN A 105 -28.66 -12.67 -9.83
N PRO A 106 -28.69 -12.46 -8.50
CA PRO A 106 -27.75 -11.57 -7.85
C PRO A 106 -26.32 -12.15 -7.97
N LEU A 107 -25.32 -11.31 -7.90
CA LEU A 107 -23.95 -11.80 -7.68
C LEU A 107 -23.84 -12.23 -6.23
N VAL A 108 -23.50 -13.50 -6.02
CA VAL A 108 -23.26 -14.06 -4.68
C VAL A 108 -21.77 -14.41 -4.57
N VAL A 109 -21.14 -14.02 -3.48
CA VAL A 109 -19.73 -14.30 -3.18
C VAL A 109 -19.59 -14.89 -1.77
N GLU A 110 -18.48 -15.62 -1.55
CA GLU A 110 -18.14 -16.13 -0.23
C GLU A 110 -17.51 -15.03 0.65
N PRO A 111 -17.59 -15.10 1.98
CA PRO A 111 -17.08 -14.08 2.90
C PRO A 111 -15.57 -13.84 2.79
N ASP A 112 -14.81 -14.89 2.48
CA ASP A 112 -13.36 -14.89 2.32
C ASP A 112 -12.89 -14.51 0.91
N ALA A 113 -13.83 -14.29 -0.02
CA ALA A 113 -13.51 -13.81 -1.37
C ALA A 113 -12.76 -12.48 -1.31
N LEU A 114 -11.77 -12.31 -2.19
CA LEU A 114 -10.99 -11.08 -2.25
C LEU A 114 -11.84 -9.92 -2.77
N VAL A 115 -11.73 -8.77 -2.14
CA VAL A 115 -12.39 -7.53 -2.59
C VAL A 115 -12.00 -7.19 -4.04
N SER A 116 -10.73 -7.41 -4.41
CA SER A 116 -10.25 -7.12 -5.77
C SER A 116 -10.94 -7.97 -6.84
N GLU A 117 -11.11 -9.27 -6.58
CA GLU A 117 -11.78 -10.18 -7.52
C GLU A 117 -13.29 -9.88 -7.58
N SER A 118 -13.91 -9.71 -6.41
CA SER A 118 -15.33 -9.38 -6.32
C SER A 118 -15.67 -8.05 -7.00
N ALA A 119 -14.81 -7.04 -6.87
CA ALA A 119 -14.97 -5.75 -7.54
C ALA A 119 -14.89 -5.90 -9.08
N ILE A 120 -13.93 -6.69 -9.59
CA ILE A 120 -13.78 -6.93 -11.03
C ILE A 120 -15.02 -7.64 -11.57
N ILE A 121 -15.49 -8.70 -10.89
CA ILE A 121 -16.70 -9.44 -11.30
C ILE A 121 -17.92 -8.51 -11.26
N ALA A 122 -18.10 -7.74 -10.19
CA ALA A 122 -19.21 -6.80 -10.06
C ALA A 122 -19.23 -5.76 -11.20
N MET A 123 -18.07 -5.20 -11.53
CA MET A 123 -17.91 -4.19 -12.59
C MET A 123 -18.02 -4.77 -14.00
N SER A 124 -17.80 -6.06 -14.19
CA SER A 124 -17.97 -6.74 -15.49
C SER A 124 -19.43 -7.04 -15.85
N ARG A 125 -20.35 -6.90 -14.90
CA ARG A 125 -21.81 -7.06 -15.13
C ARG A 125 -22.31 -6.04 -16.15
N THR A 126 -23.50 -6.31 -16.71
CA THR A 126 -24.17 -5.37 -17.62
C THR A 126 -24.36 -3.99 -16.98
N THR A 127 -24.48 -2.95 -17.79
CA THR A 127 -24.60 -1.56 -17.33
C THR A 127 -25.74 -1.39 -16.31
N GLU A 128 -26.84 -2.11 -16.50
CA GLU A 128 -28.03 -2.07 -15.62
C GLU A 128 -27.78 -2.70 -14.24
N ARG A 129 -26.87 -3.68 -14.17
CA ARG A 129 -26.55 -4.45 -12.94
C ARG A 129 -25.21 -4.10 -12.31
N ARG A 130 -24.42 -3.29 -12.96
CA ARG A 130 -23.02 -2.98 -12.54
C ARG A 130 -22.93 -2.39 -11.13
N TYR A 131 -23.95 -1.65 -10.73
CA TYR A 131 -23.99 -0.96 -9.46
C TYR A 131 -24.89 -1.64 -8.41
N ASP A 132 -25.53 -2.77 -8.78
CA ASP A 132 -26.31 -3.53 -7.81
C ASP A 132 -25.39 -4.07 -6.70
N ASP A 133 -25.94 -4.17 -5.50
CA ASP A 133 -25.26 -4.78 -4.37
C ASP A 133 -24.88 -6.23 -4.67
N VAL A 134 -23.87 -6.72 -3.96
CA VAL A 134 -23.37 -8.09 -4.05
C VAL A 134 -23.77 -8.80 -2.76
N LEU A 135 -24.43 -9.96 -2.90
CA LEU A 135 -24.77 -10.81 -1.76
C LEU A 135 -23.53 -11.56 -1.26
N VAL A 136 -23.41 -11.67 0.05
CA VAL A 136 -22.37 -12.41 0.72
C VAL A 136 -23.00 -13.59 1.46
N ARG A 137 -22.59 -14.82 1.09
CA ARG A 137 -23.08 -16.05 1.69
C ARG A 137 -22.35 -16.33 3.00
N ALA A 138 -22.76 -15.67 4.07
CA ALA A 138 -22.25 -15.89 5.42
C ALA A 138 -23.27 -16.67 6.26
N HIS A 139 -22.97 -16.93 7.53
CA HIS A 139 -23.91 -17.57 8.45
C HIS A 139 -25.24 -16.79 8.55
N VAL A 140 -25.15 -15.47 8.49
CA VAL A 140 -26.27 -14.56 8.26
C VAL A 140 -26.01 -13.88 6.92
N TRP A 141 -27.00 -13.83 6.04
CA TRP A 141 -26.86 -13.14 4.76
C TRP A 141 -26.42 -11.70 4.95
N ALA A 142 -25.49 -11.29 4.13
CA ALA A 142 -24.95 -9.94 4.14
C ALA A 142 -24.88 -9.37 2.72
N VAL A 143 -24.75 -8.07 2.62
CA VAL A 143 -24.54 -7.37 1.35
C VAL A 143 -23.31 -6.47 1.44
N VAL A 144 -22.68 -6.26 0.30
CA VAL A 144 -21.66 -5.23 0.10
C VAL A 144 -22.02 -4.43 -1.15
N SER A 145 -21.94 -3.11 -1.05
CA SER A 145 -22.20 -2.28 -2.22
C SER A 145 -21.04 -2.38 -3.21
N THR A 146 -21.34 -2.37 -4.51
CA THR A 146 -20.31 -2.33 -5.55
C THR A 146 -19.42 -1.09 -5.40
N SER A 147 -19.98 0.03 -4.92
CA SER A 147 -19.21 1.25 -4.67
C SER A 147 -18.16 1.08 -3.56
N ASP A 148 -18.46 0.34 -2.49
CA ASP A 148 -17.51 0.06 -1.42
C ASP A 148 -16.41 -0.90 -1.87
N LEU A 149 -16.76 -1.92 -2.69
CA LEU A 149 -15.79 -2.79 -3.32
C LEU A 149 -14.79 -1.99 -4.19
N VAL A 150 -15.29 -1.10 -5.06
CA VAL A 150 -14.46 -0.28 -5.94
C VAL A 150 -13.62 0.71 -5.14
N ARG A 151 -14.18 1.34 -4.11
CA ARG A 151 -13.44 2.25 -3.22
C ARG A 151 -12.31 1.53 -2.50
N SER A 152 -12.59 0.36 -1.94
CA SER A 152 -11.58 -0.46 -1.26
C SER A 152 -10.49 -0.91 -2.24
N LEU A 153 -10.86 -1.39 -3.43
CA LEU A 153 -9.91 -1.74 -4.49
C LEU A 153 -9.01 -0.55 -4.86
N SER A 154 -9.60 0.64 -5.06
CA SER A 154 -8.85 1.86 -5.38
C SER A 154 -7.85 2.23 -4.27
N THR A 155 -8.25 2.07 -3.01
CA THR A 155 -7.37 2.29 -1.85
C THR A 155 -6.21 1.30 -1.83
N VAL A 156 -6.48 0.01 -2.04
CA VAL A 156 -5.44 -1.03 -2.10
C VAL A 156 -4.45 -0.76 -3.23
N LEU A 157 -4.95 -0.41 -4.42
CA LEU A 157 -4.11 -0.08 -5.57
C LEU A 157 -3.25 1.17 -5.30
N ALA A 158 -3.82 2.22 -4.70
CA ALA A 158 -3.09 3.42 -4.32
C ALA A 158 -1.98 3.12 -3.31
N VAL A 159 -2.27 2.31 -2.27
CA VAL A 159 -1.26 1.90 -1.30
C VAL A 159 -0.15 1.07 -1.97
N ARG A 160 -0.51 0.08 -2.80
CA ARG A 160 0.47 -0.74 -3.53
C ARG A 160 1.33 0.08 -4.49
N SER A 161 0.77 1.11 -5.13
CA SER A 161 1.52 1.99 -6.03
C SER A 161 2.48 2.95 -5.33
N LEU A 162 2.36 3.12 -4.01
CA LEU A 162 3.15 4.06 -3.21
C LEU A 162 4.17 3.38 -2.28
N HIS A 163 4.19 2.05 -2.24
CA HIS A 163 5.09 1.29 -1.37
C HIS A 163 5.91 0.28 -2.18
N ASP A 164 7.12 0.00 -1.70
CA ASP A 164 7.99 -1.05 -2.23
C ASP A 164 7.43 -2.43 -1.84
N ALA A 165 7.23 -3.30 -2.81
CA ALA A 165 6.59 -4.60 -2.61
C ALA A 165 7.40 -5.57 -1.73
N LEU A 166 8.74 -5.44 -1.72
CA LEU A 166 9.62 -6.31 -0.95
C LEU A 166 9.69 -5.90 0.52
N THR A 167 9.89 -4.61 0.77
CA THR A 167 10.19 -4.08 2.11
C THR A 167 8.96 -3.48 2.80
N GLY A 168 7.89 -3.18 2.06
CA GLY A 168 6.72 -2.47 2.55
C GLY A 168 6.97 -0.99 2.87
N LEU A 169 8.18 -0.49 2.70
CA LEU A 169 8.53 0.91 2.90
C LEU A 169 7.92 1.79 1.81
N ALA A 170 7.88 3.10 2.04
CA ALA A 170 7.51 4.05 1.00
C ALA A 170 8.41 3.86 -0.23
N ASN A 171 7.81 3.88 -1.42
CA ASN A 171 8.59 3.87 -2.64
C ASN A 171 9.09 5.28 -3.00
N ARG A 172 9.81 5.39 -4.12
CA ARG A 172 10.38 6.63 -4.61
C ARG A 172 9.36 7.77 -4.72
N ASP A 173 8.18 7.49 -5.31
CA ASP A 173 7.16 8.52 -5.56
C ASP A 173 6.59 9.07 -4.25
N LEU A 174 6.32 8.18 -3.29
CA LEU A 174 5.85 8.59 -1.97
C LEU A 174 6.94 9.37 -1.23
N MET A 175 8.21 8.92 -1.28
CA MET A 175 9.31 9.61 -0.62
C MET A 175 9.55 11.01 -1.18
N LEU A 176 9.42 11.21 -2.49
CA LEU A 176 9.52 12.54 -3.09
C LEU A 176 8.40 13.48 -2.62
N ARG A 177 7.18 12.98 -2.53
CA ARG A 177 6.04 13.75 -1.97
C ARG A 177 6.28 14.09 -0.50
N ARG A 178 6.76 13.15 0.31
CA ARG A 178 7.10 13.36 1.73
C ARG A 178 8.21 14.39 1.89
N LEU A 179 9.29 14.30 1.10
CA LEU A 179 10.36 15.30 1.12
C LEU A 179 9.83 16.71 0.85
N ARG A 180 9.00 16.89 -0.19
CA ARG A 180 8.36 18.18 -0.48
C ARG A 180 7.49 18.68 0.68
N GLN A 181 6.73 17.79 1.32
CA GLN A 181 5.91 18.13 2.49
C GLN A 181 6.78 18.57 3.68
N HIS A 182 7.87 17.85 3.98
CA HIS A 182 8.81 18.24 5.05
C HIS A 182 9.46 19.58 4.73
N CYS A 183 9.89 19.82 3.49
CA CYS A 183 10.47 21.10 3.07
C CYS A 183 9.49 22.27 3.20
N ALA A 184 8.24 22.08 2.78
CA ALA A 184 7.21 23.09 2.93
C ALA A 184 6.88 23.37 4.41
N ALA A 185 6.91 22.37 5.27
CA ALA A 185 6.56 22.48 6.67
C ALA A 185 7.61 23.23 7.53
N VAL A 186 8.85 23.34 7.06
CA VAL A 186 9.90 24.09 7.77
C VAL A 186 10.01 25.56 7.32
N ALA A 187 9.24 25.98 6.31
CA ALA A 187 9.25 27.35 5.82
C ALA A 187 8.97 28.33 6.97
N ASP A 188 9.83 29.34 7.11
CA ASP A 188 9.78 30.37 8.15
C ASP A 188 9.80 29.85 9.61
N THR A 189 10.26 28.62 9.81
CA THR A 189 10.47 28.03 11.14
C THR A 189 11.96 27.87 11.45
N PRO A 190 12.39 27.75 12.72
CA PRO A 190 13.80 27.48 13.03
C PRO A 190 14.20 26.01 12.79
N GLU A 191 13.29 25.15 12.31
CA GLU A 191 13.54 23.75 12.00
C GLU A 191 14.32 23.57 10.68
N ARG A 192 14.87 22.38 10.50
CA ARG A 192 15.61 21.97 9.31
C ARG A 192 15.07 20.66 8.79
N VAL A 193 15.24 20.38 7.50
CA VAL A 193 15.02 19.05 6.93
C VAL A 193 16.35 18.33 6.79
N ALA A 194 16.43 17.11 7.28
CA ALA A 194 17.51 16.20 7.01
C ALA A 194 17.05 15.11 6.03
N LEU A 195 17.81 14.90 4.99
CA LEU A 195 17.70 13.82 4.01
C LEU A 195 18.87 12.87 4.19
N VAL A 196 18.60 11.61 4.53
CA VAL A 196 19.61 10.56 4.63
C VAL A 196 19.47 9.63 3.43
N LEU A 197 20.53 9.51 2.64
CA LEU A 197 20.63 8.53 1.57
C LEU A 197 21.52 7.38 2.06
N MET A 198 21.04 6.16 1.87
CA MET A 198 21.71 4.92 2.30
C MET A 198 21.72 3.95 1.12
N ASP A 199 22.82 3.24 0.95
CA ASP A 199 23.02 2.33 -0.17
C ASP A 199 23.75 1.07 0.32
N VAL A 200 23.18 -0.10 0.02
CA VAL A 200 23.73 -1.40 0.44
C VAL A 200 24.91 -1.76 -0.43
N ASP A 201 26.09 -1.85 0.19
CA ASP A 201 27.33 -2.10 -0.54
C ASP A 201 27.36 -3.55 -1.08
N ASP A 202 27.71 -3.70 -2.36
CA ASP A 202 28.00 -4.97 -3.03
C ASP A 202 26.84 -6.01 -2.99
N LEU A 203 25.58 -5.53 -3.07
CA LEU A 203 24.39 -6.40 -3.14
C LEU A 203 24.44 -7.37 -4.33
N ALA A 204 24.98 -6.93 -5.47
CA ALA A 204 25.13 -7.78 -6.65
C ALA A 204 25.96 -9.04 -6.35
N SER A 205 27.05 -8.92 -5.58
CA SER A 205 27.85 -10.08 -5.18
C SER A 205 27.10 -11.05 -4.25
N VAL A 206 26.19 -10.55 -3.43
CA VAL A 206 25.30 -11.40 -2.62
C VAL A 206 24.36 -12.18 -3.53
N ASN A 207 23.72 -11.51 -4.48
CA ASN A 207 22.81 -12.14 -5.43
C ASN A 207 23.51 -13.18 -6.30
N ASP A 208 24.73 -12.88 -6.77
CA ASP A 208 25.52 -13.79 -7.60
C ASP A 208 25.95 -15.05 -6.85
N ARG A 209 26.29 -14.94 -5.56
CA ARG A 209 26.80 -16.05 -4.76
C ARG A 209 25.73 -16.84 -4.03
N HIS A 210 24.68 -16.19 -3.59
CA HIS A 210 23.67 -16.77 -2.68
C HIS A 210 22.25 -16.77 -3.26
N GLY A 211 22.08 -16.22 -4.48
CA GLY A 211 20.78 -16.10 -5.13
C GLY A 211 20.00 -14.85 -4.73
N VAL A 212 19.10 -14.42 -5.61
CA VAL A 212 18.28 -13.20 -5.46
C VAL A 212 17.41 -13.27 -4.21
N GLU A 213 16.86 -14.45 -3.86
CA GLU A 213 16.07 -14.63 -2.65
C GLU A 213 16.83 -14.26 -1.37
N THR A 214 18.14 -14.57 -1.31
CA THR A 214 18.99 -14.21 -0.17
C THR A 214 19.23 -12.71 -0.11
N GLY A 215 19.41 -12.05 -1.26
CA GLY A 215 19.48 -10.59 -1.35
C GLY A 215 18.19 -9.92 -0.92
N ASP A 216 17.04 -10.47 -1.27
CA ASP A 216 15.74 -9.98 -0.85
C ASP A 216 15.55 -10.08 0.68
N ILE A 217 15.98 -11.18 1.29
CA ILE A 217 15.98 -11.35 2.75
C ILE A 217 16.89 -10.32 3.42
N LEU A 218 18.09 -10.08 2.87
CA LEU A 218 19.00 -9.05 3.36
C LEU A 218 18.35 -7.65 3.32
N LEU A 219 17.77 -7.28 2.20
CA LEU A 219 17.09 -5.98 2.03
C LEU A 219 15.91 -5.80 3.00
N ALA A 220 15.12 -6.84 3.21
CA ALA A 220 14.03 -6.83 4.16
C ALA A 220 14.51 -6.70 5.62
N ALA A 221 15.61 -7.36 5.97
CA ALA A 221 16.23 -7.24 7.29
C ALA A 221 16.78 -5.82 7.53
N ILE A 222 17.46 -5.23 6.52
CA ILE A 222 17.93 -3.83 6.57
C ILE A 222 16.74 -2.88 6.76
N ALA A 223 15.65 -3.03 5.98
CA ALA A 223 14.44 -2.22 6.09
C ALA A 223 13.86 -2.27 7.52
N THR A 224 13.75 -3.46 8.10
CA THR A 224 13.25 -3.66 9.46
C THR A 224 14.11 -2.94 10.50
N ARG A 225 15.44 -3.02 10.40
CA ARG A 225 16.35 -2.34 11.31
C ARG A 225 16.31 -0.83 11.18
N LEU A 226 16.28 -0.34 9.95
CA LEU A 226 16.15 1.10 9.69
C LEU A 226 14.85 1.65 10.26
N THR A 227 13.73 0.92 10.11
CA THR A 227 12.43 1.31 10.69
C THR A 227 12.49 1.43 12.20
N ARG A 228 13.15 0.48 12.89
CA ARG A 228 13.32 0.52 14.35
C ARG A 228 14.27 1.65 14.81
N ALA A 229 15.27 1.99 13.99
CA ALA A 229 16.24 3.03 14.29
C ALA A 229 15.77 4.43 13.88
N ALA A 230 14.78 4.55 13.02
CA ALA A 230 14.26 5.82 12.54
C ALA A 230 13.78 6.70 13.70
N PRO A 231 14.07 8.02 13.68
CA PRO A 231 13.50 8.95 14.65
C PRO A 231 11.98 9.01 14.55
N PRO A 232 11.29 9.45 15.62
CA PRO A 232 9.86 9.76 15.52
C PRO A 232 9.57 10.75 14.40
N LEU A 233 8.46 10.57 13.70
CA LEU A 233 8.02 11.42 12.58
C LEU A 233 8.96 11.44 11.37
N ALA A 234 9.91 10.51 11.28
CA ALA A 234 10.69 10.31 10.08
C ALA A 234 9.91 9.46 9.06
N ASP A 235 10.02 9.83 7.79
CA ASP A 235 9.57 9.01 6.68
C ASP A 235 10.76 8.20 6.14
N LEU A 236 10.58 6.88 5.98
CA LEU A 236 11.59 5.95 5.47
C LEU A 236 11.07 5.26 4.22
N GLY A 237 11.90 5.15 3.20
CA GLY A 237 11.56 4.52 1.93
C GLY A 237 12.70 3.77 1.29
N ARG A 238 12.36 2.89 0.34
CA ARG A 238 13.29 2.25 -0.60
C ARG A 238 13.01 2.81 -1.99
N ILE A 239 14.00 3.50 -2.55
CA ILE A 239 13.81 4.26 -3.78
C ILE A 239 14.35 3.56 -5.04
N SER A 240 15.20 2.59 -4.86
CA SER A 240 15.82 1.79 -5.91
C SER A 240 16.26 0.44 -5.33
N GLY A 241 16.83 -0.45 -6.13
CA GLY A 241 17.23 -1.81 -5.75
C GLY A 241 17.92 -1.93 -4.39
N ASP A 242 18.99 -1.21 -4.17
CA ASP A 242 19.82 -1.20 -2.96
C ASP A 242 19.78 0.14 -2.19
N GLU A 243 18.97 1.11 -2.64
CA GLU A 243 18.94 2.45 -2.10
C GLU A 243 17.73 2.70 -1.18
N PHE A 244 18.05 3.16 0.04
CA PHE A 244 17.06 3.60 1.04
C PHE A 244 17.20 5.10 1.31
N VAL A 245 16.09 5.75 1.63
CA VAL A 245 16.05 7.17 1.97
C VAL A 245 15.26 7.37 3.25
N LEU A 246 15.78 8.23 4.14
CA LEU A 246 15.05 8.70 5.30
C LEU A 246 14.97 10.23 5.25
N VAL A 247 13.78 10.76 5.51
CA VAL A 247 13.51 12.20 5.60
C VAL A 247 12.95 12.49 6.98
N VAL A 248 13.51 13.51 7.65
CA VAL A 248 13.04 13.90 8.97
C VAL A 248 13.23 15.41 9.18
N ARG A 249 12.30 16.02 9.93
CA ARG A 249 12.52 17.37 10.45
C ARG A 249 13.31 17.32 11.74
N LEU A 250 14.32 18.15 11.82
CA LEU A 250 15.14 18.32 13.00
C LEU A 250 14.73 19.63 13.71
N PRO A 251 14.68 19.63 15.04
CA PRO A 251 14.34 20.83 15.81
C PRO A 251 15.39 21.94 15.58
N ALA A 252 15.04 23.13 16.00
CA ALA A 252 15.94 24.27 16.01
C ALA A 252 17.25 23.92 16.72
N ALA A 253 18.37 24.15 16.06
CA ALA A 253 19.68 24.04 16.65
C ALA A 253 20.17 25.43 17.07
N PRO A 254 20.61 25.64 18.32
CA PRO A 254 21.04 26.93 18.82
C PRO A 254 22.21 27.55 18.03
N GLY A 255 23.05 26.69 17.44
CA GLY A 255 24.19 27.13 16.66
C GLY A 255 24.62 26.16 15.56
N PRO A 256 25.57 26.56 14.70
CA PRO A 256 26.07 25.72 13.62
C PRO A 256 26.70 24.41 14.09
N GLU A 257 27.34 24.40 15.26
CA GLU A 257 27.94 23.21 15.85
C GLU A 257 26.89 22.19 16.30
N ASP A 258 25.77 22.67 16.89
CA ASP A 258 24.67 21.80 17.31
C ASP A 258 23.97 21.19 16.08
N ALA A 259 23.83 21.93 15.00
CA ALA A 259 23.33 21.44 13.73
C ALA A 259 24.24 20.34 13.14
N ARG A 260 25.59 20.54 13.19
CA ARG A 260 26.55 19.51 12.75
C ARG A 260 26.48 18.25 13.61
N ARG A 261 26.34 18.40 14.95
CA ARG A 261 26.16 17.28 15.88
C ARG A 261 24.87 16.52 15.56
N ALA A 262 23.74 17.21 15.43
CA ALA A 262 22.47 16.56 15.08
C ALA A 262 22.54 15.77 13.78
N ARG A 263 23.22 16.32 12.74
CA ARG A 263 23.52 15.63 11.48
C ARG A 263 24.38 14.38 11.70
N ALA A 264 25.44 14.50 12.48
CA ALA A 264 26.36 13.39 12.76
C ALA A 264 25.70 12.29 13.58
N ASP A 265 24.92 12.65 14.61
CA ASP A 265 24.19 11.73 15.48
C ASP A 265 23.13 10.94 14.71
N LEU A 266 22.38 11.59 13.80
CA LEU A 266 21.41 10.92 12.95
C LEU A 266 22.11 9.84 12.08
N GLY A 267 23.20 10.20 11.42
CA GLY A 267 23.96 9.26 10.61
C GLY A 267 24.59 8.14 11.44
N ALA A 268 25.15 8.45 12.63
CA ALA A 268 25.73 7.48 13.53
C ALA A 268 24.69 6.48 14.04
N ARG A 269 23.50 6.95 14.46
CA ARG A 269 22.41 6.11 14.90
C ARG A 269 21.98 5.09 13.86
N LEU A 270 21.80 5.52 12.60
CA LEU A 270 21.40 4.63 11.51
C LEU A 270 22.52 3.61 11.18
N ARG A 271 23.77 4.06 11.09
CA ARG A 271 24.92 3.13 10.89
C ARG A 271 25.06 2.13 12.02
N ALA A 272 24.89 2.56 13.28
CA ALA A 272 24.95 1.66 14.44
C ALA A 272 23.89 0.56 14.38
N SER A 273 22.67 0.88 13.91
CA SER A 273 21.59 -0.11 13.76
C SER A 273 21.91 -1.20 12.73
N LEU A 274 22.83 -0.92 11.80
CA LEU A 274 23.22 -1.81 10.72
C LEU A 274 24.61 -2.45 10.93
N SER A 275 25.29 -2.15 12.04
CA SER A 275 26.69 -2.60 12.27
C SER A 275 26.81 -4.11 12.55
N GLN A 276 25.77 -4.75 13.02
CA GLN A 276 25.78 -6.17 13.36
C GLN A 276 25.01 -6.98 12.33
N PRO A 277 25.46 -8.20 11.95
CA PRO A 277 24.70 -9.10 11.11
C PRO A 277 23.33 -9.43 11.68
N GLU A 278 22.37 -9.72 10.81
CA GLU A 278 21.07 -10.26 11.22
C GLU A 278 21.22 -11.72 11.61
N PRO A 279 20.75 -12.14 12.80
CA PRO A 279 20.79 -13.55 13.20
C PRO A 279 20.06 -14.43 12.18
N GLY A 280 20.70 -15.53 11.77
CA GLY A 280 20.14 -16.49 10.84
C GLY A 280 20.44 -16.24 9.34
N LEU A 281 21.03 -15.11 8.98
CA LEU A 281 21.62 -14.96 7.65
C LEU A 281 22.93 -15.75 7.54
N PRO A 282 23.23 -16.37 6.38
CA PRO A 282 24.52 -17.03 6.16
C PRO A 282 25.71 -16.08 6.35
N ASP A 283 26.85 -16.62 6.76
CA ASP A 283 28.08 -15.86 6.89
C ASP A 283 28.46 -15.15 5.57
N GLY A 284 28.87 -13.90 5.67
CA GLY A 284 29.27 -13.10 4.51
C GLY A 284 28.13 -12.54 3.66
N VAL A 285 26.87 -12.77 4.03
CA VAL A 285 25.70 -12.15 3.36
C VAL A 285 25.48 -10.73 3.84
N TRP A 286 25.66 -10.48 5.17
CA TRP A 286 25.45 -9.13 5.70
C TRP A 286 26.43 -8.15 5.09
N ARG A 287 25.94 -7.01 4.63
CA ARG A 287 26.72 -5.98 3.96
C ARG A 287 26.75 -4.69 4.76
N THR A 288 27.80 -3.92 4.56
CA THR A 288 27.83 -2.53 5.01
C THR A 288 26.82 -1.70 4.22
N VAL A 289 26.41 -0.59 4.81
CA VAL A 289 25.50 0.36 4.18
C VAL A 289 26.15 1.74 4.18
N SER A 290 26.55 2.19 3.00
CA SER A 290 27.03 3.53 2.81
C SER A 290 25.94 4.54 3.15
N THR A 291 26.24 5.50 4.04
CA THR A 291 25.24 6.43 4.58
C THR A 291 25.74 7.86 4.52
N VAL A 292 24.97 8.74 3.88
CA VAL A 292 25.23 10.18 3.81
C VAL A 292 24.02 10.96 4.29
N VAL A 293 24.26 12.14 4.88
CA VAL A 293 23.23 13.02 5.41
C VAL A 293 23.38 14.40 4.80
N SER A 294 22.39 14.88 4.08
CA SER A 294 22.21 16.27 3.68
C SER A 294 21.26 16.97 4.61
N MET A 295 21.43 18.25 4.84
CA MET A 295 20.60 19.02 5.77
C MET A 295 20.38 20.44 5.24
N SER A 296 19.15 20.90 5.27
CA SER A 296 18.75 22.23 4.84
C SER A 296 19.26 23.33 5.78
N GLU A 297 19.20 24.58 5.34
CA GLU A 297 19.25 25.72 6.25
C GLU A 297 17.97 25.81 7.11
N PRO A 298 18.03 26.52 8.26
CA PRO A 298 16.82 26.74 9.07
C PRO A 298 15.83 27.61 8.32
N GLY A 299 14.56 27.25 8.35
CA GLY A 299 13.48 28.02 7.73
C GLY A 299 13.43 27.99 6.20
N PHE A 300 14.37 27.29 5.57
CA PHE A 300 14.39 27.13 4.12
C PHE A 300 14.93 25.77 3.71
N ALA A 301 14.15 25.04 2.94
CA ALA A 301 14.55 23.73 2.42
C ALA A 301 14.10 23.59 0.96
N ASP A 302 15.08 23.42 0.07
CA ASP A 302 14.85 23.07 -1.34
C ASP A 302 15.00 21.56 -1.50
N PRO A 303 13.95 20.83 -1.87
CA PRO A 303 14.00 19.38 -2.08
C PRO A 303 15.08 18.95 -3.08
N ASP A 304 15.19 19.68 -4.19
CA ASP A 304 16.12 19.34 -5.28
C ASP A 304 17.58 19.59 -4.87
N ALA A 305 17.85 20.65 -4.10
CA ALA A 305 19.15 20.90 -3.56
C ALA A 305 19.59 19.82 -2.58
N LEU A 306 18.72 19.39 -1.67
CA LEU A 306 19.00 18.29 -0.74
C LEU A 306 19.32 16.98 -1.45
N ILE A 307 18.56 16.64 -2.50
CA ILE A 307 18.79 15.46 -3.32
C ILE A 307 20.15 15.54 -4.03
N ARG A 308 20.44 16.66 -4.69
CA ARG A 308 21.72 16.87 -5.39
C ARG A 308 22.92 16.74 -4.44
N GLU A 309 22.84 17.33 -3.25
CA GLU A 309 23.89 17.26 -2.23
C GLU A 309 24.07 15.82 -1.74
N ALA A 310 22.99 15.10 -1.41
CA ALA A 310 23.03 13.72 -0.97
C ALA A 310 23.65 12.82 -2.03
N ALA A 311 23.23 12.97 -3.29
CA ALA A 311 23.75 12.18 -4.40
C ALA A 311 25.25 12.46 -4.66
N ALA A 312 25.68 13.70 -4.59
CA ALA A 312 27.11 14.07 -4.73
C ALA A 312 27.93 13.47 -3.58
N SER A 313 27.44 13.57 -2.34
CA SER A 313 28.09 13.01 -1.16
C SER A 313 28.18 11.48 -1.22
N MET A 314 27.13 10.79 -1.72
CA MET A 314 27.14 9.33 -1.89
C MET A 314 28.18 8.89 -2.93
N ARG A 315 28.24 9.57 -4.08
CA ARG A 315 29.29 9.28 -5.09
C ARG A 315 30.69 9.44 -4.51
N ALA A 316 30.94 10.48 -3.73
CA ALA A 316 32.23 10.70 -3.07
C ALA A 316 32.52 9.60 -2.03
N CYS A 317 31.54 9.21 -1.21
CA CYS A 317 31.67 8.13 -0.24
C CYS A 317 32.06 6.81 -0.93
N LYS A 318 31.34 6.42 -1.99
CA LYS A 318 31.62 5.19 -2.75
C LYS A 318 32.98 5.20 -3.47
N ALA A 319 33.44 6.35 -3.94
CA ALA A 319 34.75 6.47 -4.55
C ALA A 319 35.88 6.18 -3.54
N VAL A 320 35.71 6.58 -2.29
CA VAL A 320 36.68 6.30 -1.20
C VAL A 320 36.65 4.81 -0.83
N VAL A 321 35.49 4.18 -0.74
CA VAL A 321 35.35 2.76 -0.39
C VAL A 321 35.97 1.84 -1.46
N ARG A 322 35.85 2.20 -2.73
CA ARG A 322 36.39 1.39 -3.85
C ARG A 322 37.91 1.49 -4.05
N GLY A 323 38.56 2.47 -3.50
CA GLY A 323 40.03 2.71 -3.69
C GLY A 323 40.42 3.15 -5.13
N PRO A 324 41.60 3.73 -5.32
CA PRO A 324 42.07 4.12 -6.64
C PRO A 324 42.41 2.88 -7.48
N GLY A 325 41.72 2.66 -8.59
CA GLY A 325 42.06 1.63 -9.57
C GLY A 325 41.04 0.53 -9.86
N VAL A 326 39.87 0.55 -9.18
CA VAL A 326 38.78 -0.39 -9.50
C VAL A 326 37.96 0.20 -10.65
N PRO A 327 37.79 -0.50 -11.82
CA PRO A 327 36.94 -0.04 -12.90
C PRO A 327 35.51 0.16 -12.41
N GLY A 328 34.86 1.24 -12.84
CA GLY A 328 33.44 1.50 -12.58
C GLY A 328 32.55 0.35 -13.08
N PRO A 329 31.26 0.36 -12.68
CA PRO A 329 30.31 -0.69 -13.05
C PRO A 329 30.27 -0.84 -14.57
N ARG A 330 30.33 -2.09 -15.06
CA ARG A 330 30.11 -2.38 -16.48
C ARG A 330 28.69 -2.00 -16.83
N LEU A 331 28.54 -1.22 -17.91
CA LEU A 331 27.23 -0.96 -18.49
C LEU A 331 26.54 -2.29 -18.80
N ASN A 332 25.34 -2.49 -18.31
CA ASN A 332 24.55 -3.64 -18.72
C ASN A 332 24.14 -3.50 -20.20
N ARG A 333 23.62 -4.56 -20.83
CA ARG A 333 23.23 -4.56 -22.25
C ARG A 333 22.19 -3.50 -22.63
N SER A 334 21.59 -2.80 -21.67
CA SER A 334 20.65 -1.68 -21.87
C SER A 334 21.30 -0.29 -21.81
N GLY A 335 22.64 -0.22 -21.65
CA GLY A 335 23.38 1.06 -21.65
C GLY A 335 23.22 1.92 -20.40
N ARG A 336 22.61 1.40 -19.35
CA ARG A 336 22.47 2.08 -18.05
C ARG A 336 23.56 1.61 -17.09
N ALA A 337 24.24 2.57 -16.47
CA ALA A 337 25.18 2.28 -15.39
C ALA A 337 24.40 1.80 -14.15
N ASP A 338 24.74 0.61 -13.63
CA ASP A 338 24.29 0.21 -12.31
C ASP A 338 24.80 1.23 -11.28
N SER A 339 23.89 1.71 -10.43
CA SER A 339 24.14 2.65 -9.33
C SER A 339 24.60 4.08 -9.69
N ALA A 340 23.91 4.75 -10.60
CA ALA A 340 23.83 6.20 -10.50
C ALA A 340 22.53 6.55 -9.76
N VAL A 341 22.63 7.26 -8.64
CA VAL A 341 21.45 7.87 -7.98
C VAL A 341 20.70 8.65 -9.04
N HIS A 342 19.77 7.98 -9.72
CA HIS A 342 18.98 8.58 -10.78
C HIS A 342 17.67 9.08 -10.22
N TRP A 343 17.75 10.22 -9.56
CA TRP A 343 16.57 10.99 -9.24
C TRP A 343 16.24 11.80 -10.51
N PRO A 344 15.11 11.58 -11.22
CA PRO A 344 14.82 12.27 -12.46
C PRO A 344 14.60 13.75 -12.18
N MET A 345 15.46 14.57 -12.77
CA MET A 345 15.31 16.03 -12.82
C MET A 345 14.43 16.49 -14.00
N ASP A 346 14.04 15.58 -14.92
CA ASP A 346 13.62 15.97 -16.27
C ASP A 346 12.12 15.91 -16.56
N ASP A 347 11.23 15.46 -15.64
CA ASP A 347 9.82 15.30 -15.94
C ASP A 347 8.89 16.46 -15.50
N VAL A 348 9.42 17.58 -14.99
CA VAL A 348 8.59 18.69 -14.50
C VAL A 348 8.39 19.80 -15.55
N ALA A 349 9.09 19.77 -16.68
CA ALA A 349 9.04 20.84 -17.68
C ALA A 349 7.97 20.66 -18.78
N SER A 350 7.15 19.61 -18.78
CA SER A 350 6.20 19.32 -19.87
C SER A 350 4.71 19.35 -19.50
N GLN A 351 4.35 19.85 -18.29
CA GLN A 351 2.94 20.10 -17.94
C GLN A 351 2.79 21.50 -17.30
N SER A 352 2.94 22.50 -18.15
CA SER A 352 2.45 23.88 -17.90
C SER A 352 1.52 24.27 -19.03
#